data_de498ec77043e66a81dfdb670afa07c8
#
_entry.id   de498ec77043e66a81dfdb670afa07c8
#
_cell.length_a   1.000
_cell.length_b   1.000
_cell.length_c   1.000
_cell.angle_alpha   90.00
_cell.angle_beta   90.00
_cell.angle_gamma   90.00
#
_symmetry.space_group_name_H-M   'P 1'
#
loop_
_entity.id
_entity.type
_entity.pdbx_description
1 polymer ?
#
loop_
_entity_poly.entity_id
_entity_poly.type
_entity_poly.pdbx_seq_one_letter_code
_entity_poly.pdbx_strand_id
1 'polypeptide(L)'
;MKVFRTLPALLGLPLLAACASNTDNGPAPVLLCPQVDMLQQARTVTVFLPGRSDMAGLVTTAQITGIAGACAAEKHNTALLVTVKAGFEADNGPANNGAPVTLPWFVAITQGDNIVQETDYTTTLGFENGAPQAVATSKTVKVELPNDGSSAQTQILVGFKMSQDQQAYAAAHPSAP
;
A
#
# COMPACT_ATOMS: atom_id res chain seq x y z
N MET A 1 39.61 77.65 37.43
CA MET A 1 39.68 76.34 38.08
C MET A 1 38.40 75.58 37.73
N LYS A 2 38.48 74.58 36.79
CA LYS A 2 37.37 73.77 36.35
C LYS A 2 37.55 72.41 36.88
N VAL A 3 36.63 71.92 37.73
CA VAL A 3 36.62 70.61 38.33
C VAL A 3 35.84 69.71 37.37
N PHE A 4 36.55 68.68 36.80
CA PHE A 4 35.95 67.62 35.98
C PHE A 4 35.47 66.49 36.91
N ARG A 5 34.16 66.28 36.86
CA ARG A 5 33.53 65.17 37.56
C ARG A 5 33.44 64.00 36.59
N THR A 6 34.15 62.96 36.83
CA THR A 6 34.11 61.63 36.12
C THR A 6 32.96 60.80 36.64
N LEU A 7 32.03 60.40 35.73
CA LEU A 7 30.96 59.43 35.99
C LEU A 7 31.49 57.99 35.68
N PRO A 8 31.24 57.00 36.53
CA PRO A 8 31.53 55.60 36.17
C PRO A 8 30.39 55.01 35.35
N ALA A 9 30.73 54.47 34.19
CA ALA A 9 29.82 53.68 33.33
C ALA A 9 29.65 52.29 33.93
N LEU A 10 28.41 51.93 34.31
CA LEU A 10 27.99 50.57 34.64
C LEU A 10 27.85 49.78 33.33
N LEU A 11 28.76 48.83 33.11
CA LEU A 11 28.59 47.79 32.09
C LEU A 11 27.57 46.74 32.59
N GLY A 12 26.38 46.78 32.03
CA GLY A 12 25.39 45.70 32.16
C GLY A 12 25.77 44.54 31.26
N LEU A 13 26.08 43.35 31.81
CA LEU A 13 26.17 42.10 31.08
C LEU A 13 24.78 41.56 30.76
N PRO A 14 24.44 41.26 29.49
CA PRO A 14 23.23 40.50 29.20
C PRO A 14 23.46 39.02 29.55
N LEU A 15 22.66 38.49 30.47
CA LEU A 15 22.53 37.03 30.66
C LEU A 15 21.84 36.43 29.41
N LEU A 16 22.61 35.80 28.56
CA LEU A 16 22.09 34.89 27.53
C LEU A 16 21.62 33.62 28.25
N ALA A 17 20.31 33.53 28.48
CA ALA A 17 19.65 32.30 28.86
C ALA A 17 19.73 31.33 27.66
N ALA A 18 20.73 30.43 27.63
CA ALA A 18 20.79 29.31 26.71
C ALA A 18 19.64 28.36 27.05
N CYS A 19 18.54 28.37 26.26
CA CYS A 19 17.59 27.26 26.22
C CYS A 19 18.34 26.02 25.72
N ALA A 20 18.83 25.21 26.63
CA ALA A 20 19.28 23.86 26.33
C ALA A 20 18.03 23.02 25.99
N SER A 21 17.68 22.96 24.70
CA SER A 21 16.77 21.94 24.19
C SER A 21 17.51 20.61 24.32
N ASN A 22 17.16 19.81 25.31
CA ASN A 22 17.53 18.41 25.35
C ASN A 22 16.84 17.71 24.17
N THR A 23 17.44 17.79 23.00
CA THR A 23 17.18 16.85 21.94
C THR A 23 17.90 15.57 22.31
N ASP A 24 17.17 14.61 22.86
CA ASP A 24 17.61 13.20 22.88
C ASP A 24 17.74 12.76 21.40
N ASN A 25 18.87 13.14 20.80
CA ASN A 25 19.30 12.69 19.48
C ASN A 25 19.99 11.32 19.61
N GLY A 26 19.33 10.36 20.24
CA GLY A 26 19.65 8.96 19.99
C GLY A 26 19.35 8.66 18.51
N PRO A 27 20.11 7.79 17.83
CA PRO A 27 19.79 7.39 16.47
C PRO A 27 18.34 6.90 16.47
N ALA A 28 17.51 7.46 15.56
CA ALA A 28 16.13 7.04 15.42
C ALA A 28 16.11 5.51 15.25
N PRO A 29 15.23 4.79 15.96
CA PRO A 29 15.15 3.35 15.84
C PRO A 29 14.92 2.98 14.38
N VAL A 30 15.77 2.11 13.85
CA VAL A 30 15.63 1.62 12.47
C VAL A 30 14.36 0.77 12.40
N LEU A 31 13.37 1.26 11.67
CA LEU A 31 12.13 0.55 11.47
C LEU A 31 12.34 -0.52 10.39
N LEU A 32 12.22 -1.79 10.76
CA LEU A 32 12.35 -2.93 9.85
C LEU A 32 10.97 -3.27 9.26
N CYS A 33 10.59 -2.53 8.23
CA CYS A 33 9.31 -2.71 7.55
C CYS A 33 9.32 -3.91 6.62
N PRO A 34 8.18 -4.64 6.48
CA PRO A 34 8.04 -5.72 5.51
C PRO A 34 8.04 -5.17 4.09
N GLN A 35 8.39 -6.01 3.14
CA GLN A 35 8.19 -5.72 1.72
C GLN A 35 6.71 -5.88 1.36
N VAL A 36 6.19 -4.97 0.55
CA VAL A 36 4.82 -5.03 0.00
C VAL A 36 4.94 -5.14 -1.51
N ASP A 37 4.40 -6.21 -2.08
CA ASP A 37 4.57 -6.51 -3.50
C ASP A 37 3.30 -7.10 -4.14
N MET A 38 3.25 -7.12 -5.46
CA MET A 38 2.18 -7.76 -6.24
C MET A 38 2.57 -9.19 -6.58
N LEU A 39 1.68 -10.14 -6.31
CA LEU A 39 1.85 -11.51 -6.77
C LEU A 39 1.67 -11.54 -8.30
N GLN A 40 2.77 -11.71 -9.04
CA GLN A 40 2.77 -11.60 -10.50
C GLN A 40 1.75 -12.53 -11.19
N GLN A 41 1.58 -13.76 -10.68
CA GLN A 41 0.63 -14.75 -11.21
C GLN A 41 -0.83 -14.35 -10.95
N ALA A 42 -1.08 -13.42 -10.02
CA ALA A 42 -2.40 -12.94 -9.66
C ALA A 42 -2.58 -11.42 -9.90
N ARG A 43 -1.68 -10.82 -10.69
CA ARG A 43 -1.74 -9.41 -11.03
C ARG A 43 -2.85 -9.08 -12.01
N THR A 44 -3.18 -10.03 -12.90
CA THR A 44 -4.20 -9.87 -13.94
C THR A 44 -5.25 -10.96 -13.80
N VAL A 45 -6.51 -10.63 -14.01
CA VAL A 45 -7.62 -11.59 -14.04
C VAL A 45 -8.48 -11.36 -15.27
N THR A 46 -8.87 -12.46 -15.92
CA THR A 46 -9.85 -12.44 -17.03
C THR A 46 -11.13 -13.14 -16.56
N VAL A 47 -12.25 -12.48 -16.76
CA VAL A 47 -13.58 -12.95 -16.35
C VAL A 47 -14.43 -13.19 -17.58
N PHE A 48 -14.95 -14.40 -17.70
CA PHE A 48 -15.90 -14.78 -18.76
C PHE A 48 -17.29 -15.07 -18.19
N LEU A 49 -18.29 -15.06 -19.07
CA LEU A 49 -19.58 -15.64 -18.72
C LEU A 49 -19.42 -17.13 -18.35
N PRO A 50 -20.26 -17.66 -17.45
CA PRO A 50 -20.19 -19.06 -17.04
C PRO A 50 -20.16 -20.04 -18.21
N GLY A 51 -19.20 -20.95 -18.21
CA GLY A 51 -19.03 -21.96 -19.26
C GLY A 51 -18.46 -21.46 -20.59
N ARG A 52 -17.94 -20.23 -20.64
CA ARG A 52 -17.32 -19.66 -21.84
C ARG A 52 -15.87 -19.26 -21.57
N SER A 53 -15.07 -19.30 -22.65
CA SER A 53 -13.68 -18.81 -22.66
C SER A 53 -13.30 -18.13 -23.98
N ASP A 54 -14.33 -17.79 -24.79
CA ASP A 54 -14.17 -17.08 -26.06
C ASP A 54 -14.40 -15.56 -25.90
N MET A 55 -13.91 -14.77 -26.86
CA MET A 55 -13.97 -13.32 -26.83
C MET A 55 -15.40 -12.76 -26.72
N ALA A 56 -16.40 -13.45 -27.30
CA ALA A 56 -17.80 -13.00 -27.21
C ALA A 56 -18.39 -13.22 -25.81
N GLY A 57 -17.79 -14.11 -25.01
CA GLY A 57 -18.13 -14.36 -23.62
C GLY A 57 -17.31 -13.54 -22.63
N LEU A 58 -16.37 -12.71 -23.07
CA LEU A 58 -15.50 -11.92 -22.20
C LEU A 58 -16.30 -10.81 -21.50
N VAL A 59 -16.33 -10.86 -20.17
CA VAL A 59 -16.95 -9.83 -19.31
C VAL A 59 -15.93 -8.71 -19.04
N THR A 60 -14.73 -9.06 -18.58
CA THR A 60 -13.69 -8.07 -18.29
C THR A 60 -12.33 -8.71 -18.23
N THR A 61 -11.29 -7.95 -18.57
CA THR A 61 -9.92 -8.19 -18.17
C THR A 61 -9.51 -7.08 -17.22
N ALA A 62 -8.97 -7.42 -16.07
CA ALA A 62 -8.57 -6.43 -15.09
C ALA A 62 -7.15 -6.67 -14.59
N GLN A 63 -6.49 -5.59 -14.18
CA GLN A 63 -5.13 -5.63 -13.64
C GLN A 63 -5.01 -4.78 -12.37
N ILE A 64 -4.10 -5.19 -11.50
CA ILE A 64 -3.61 -4.36 -10.41
C ILE A 64 -2.52 -3.46 -10.99
N THR A 65 -2.77 -2.15 -11.03
CA THR A 65 -1.88 -1.17 -11.68
C THR A 65 -0.74 -0.72 -10.77
N GLY A 66 -0.93 -0.84 -9.47
CA GLY A 66 0.10 -0.47 -8.50
C GLY A 66 -0.36 -0.64 -7.07
N ILE A 67 0.61 -0.58 -6.16
CA ILE A 67 0.41 -0.63 -4.72
C ILE A 67 1.07 0.59 -4.10
N ALA A 68 0.35 1.27 -3.23
CA ALA A 68 0.89 2.29 -2.34
C ALA A 68 0.81 1.77 -0.90
N GLY A 69 1.90 1.93 -0.15
CA GLY A 69 1.98 1.50 1.23
C GLY A 69 2.76 2.46 2.10
N ALA A 70 2.52 2.38 3.40
CA ALA A 70 3.32 3.04 4.42
C ALA A 70 3.44 2.10 5.62
N CYS A 71 4.53 2.24 6.36
CA CYS A 71 4.81 1.47 7.55
C CYS A 71 5.21 2.43 8.68
N ALA A 72 4.63 2.25 9.84
CA ALA A 72 4.93 3.05 11.04
C ALA A 72 4.89 2.17 12.29
N ALA A 73 5.70 2.51 13.28
CA ALA A 73 5.56 1.91 14.58
C ALA A 73 4.33 2.49 15.31
N GLU A 74 3.64 1.67 16.08
CA GLU A 74 2.60 2.13 16.98
C GLU A 74 3.17 2.88 18.20
N LYS A 75 2.29 3.58 18.94
CA LYS A 75 2.66 4.48 20.05
C LYS A 75 3.59 3.87 21.10
N HIS A 76 3.51 2.56 21.32
CA HIS A 76 4.34 1.85 22.30
C HIS A 76 5.49 1.07 21.66
N ASN A 77 5.70 1.23 20.35
CA ASN A 77 6.76 0.56 19.58
C ASN A 77 6.74 -0.98 19.65
N THR A 78 5.60 -1.56 20.03
CA THR A 78 5.44 -3.03 20.14
C THR A 78 4.94 -3.67 18.86
N ALA A 79 4.28 -2.89 17.99
CA ALA A 79 3.75 -3.34 16.71
C ALA A 79 4.12 -2.37 15.59
N LEU A 80 4.14 -2.90 14.38
CA LEU A 80 4.22 -2.16 13.12
C LEU A 80 2.84 -2.11 12.49
N LEU A 81 2.38 -0.92 12.15
CA LEU A 81 1.19 -0.74 11.35
C LEU A 81 1.61 -0.52 9.90
N VAL A 82 1.32 -1.49 9.04
CA VAL A 82 1.50 -1.39 7.60
C VAL A 82 0.16 -1.05 6.95
N THR A 83 0.13 0.00 6.15
CA THR A 83 -1.06 0.36 5.37
C THR A 83 -0.81 0.04 3.91
N VAL A 84 -1.82 -0.53 3.23
CA VAL A 84 -1.75 -0.93 1.83
C VAL A 84 -2.97 -0.37 1.10
N LYS A 85 -2.74 0.20 -0.09
CA LYS A 85 -3.77 0.56 -1.07
C LYS A 85 -3.38 -0.01 -2.42
N ALA A 86 -4.34 -0.63 -3.12
CA ALA A 86 -4.15 -1.14 -4.46
C ALA A 86 -4.95 -0.31 -5.48
N GLY A 87 -4.33 -0.01 -6.62
CA GLY A 87 -4.97 0.56 -7.79
C GLY A 87 -5.39 -0.54 -8.75
N PHE A 88 -6.55 -0.39 -9.37
CA PHE A 88 -7.14 -1.36 -10.30
C PHE A 88 -7.56 -0.66 -11.59
N GLU A 89 -7.41 -1.37 -12.68
CA GLU A 89 -7.94 -1.00 -13.99
C GLU A 89 -8.66 -2.21 -14.57
N ALA A 90 -9.77 -2.00 -15.26
CA ALA A 90 -10.51 -3.04 -15.92
C ALA A 90 -10.99 -2.58 -17.30
N ASP A 91 -10.89 -3.46 -18.29
CA ASP A 91 -11.45 -3.29 -19.63
C ASP A 91 -12.88 -3.80 -19.67
N ASN A 92 -13.74 -3.07 -20.37
CA ASN A 92 -15.13 -3.43 -20.57
C ASN A 92 -15.25 -4.44 -21.72
N GLY A 93 -15.41 -5.72 -21.38
CA GLY A 93 -15.54 -6.78 -22.37
C GLY A 93 -16.87 -6.77 -23.11
N PRO A 94 -16.95 -7.42 -24.29
CA PRO A 94 -18.16 -7.44 -25.15
C PRO A 94 -19.39 -8.00 -24.43
N ALA A 95 -19.21 -8.92 -23.48
CA ALA A 95 -20.31 -9.52 -22.73
C ALA A 95 -20.79 -8.71 -21.52
N ASN A 96 -20.05 -7.69 -21.12
CA ASN A 96 -20.36 -6.92 -19.91
C ASN A 96 -21.46 -5.87 -20.11
N ASN A 97 -21.62 -5.35 -21.33
CA ASN A 97 -22.60 -4.31 -21.66
C ASN A 97 -22.51 -3.05 -20.78
N GLY A 98 -21.30 -2.71 -20.29
CA GLY A 98 -21.09 -1.54 -19.45
C GLY A 98 -21.55 -1.68 -18.00
N ALA A 99 -21.89 -2.86 -17.55
CA ALA A 99 -22.27 -3.10 -16.16
C ALA A 99 -21.05 -2.95 -15.22
N PRO A 100 -21.22 -2.49 -13.97
CA PRO A 100 -20.14 -2.51 -13.00
C PRO A 100 -19.66 -3.94 -12.74
N VAL A 101 -18.33 -4.12 -12.62
CA VAL A 101 -17.72 -5.41 -12.27
C VAL A 101 -17.15 -5.36 -10.85
N THR A 102 -17.44 -6.40 -10.06
CA THR A 102 -16.86 -6.55 -8.73
C THR A 102 -15.84 -7.67 -8.75
N LEU A 103 -14.60 -7.32 -8.39
CA LEU A 103 -13.45 -8.20 -8.46
C LEU A 103 -12.96 -8.54 -7.05
N PRO A 104 -12.87 -9.82 -6.70
CA PRO A 104 -12.27 -10.26 -5.46
C PRO A 104 -10.74 -10.19 -5.56
N TRP A 105 -10.10 -9.72 -4.50
CA TRP A 105 -8.65 -9.63 -4.36
C TRP A 105 -8.26 -9.92 -2.92
N PHE A 106 -6.99 -10.17 -2.67
CA PHE A 106 -6.49 -10.52 -1.34
C PHE A 106 -5.25 -9.74 -0.96
N VAL A 107 -5.02 -9.69 0.34
CA VAL A 107 -3.74 -9.33 0.96
C VAL A 107 -3.27 -10.54 1.76
N ALA A 108 -2.12 -11.09 1.41
CA ALA A 108 -1.52 -12.23 2.10
C ALA A 108 -0.24 -11.78 2.81
N ILE A 109 -0.04 -12.29 4.01
CA ILE A 109 1.19 -12.14 4.79
C ILE A 109 1.95 -13.46 4.67
N THR A 110 3.20 -13.40 4.24
CA THR A 110 4.04 -14.58 4.09
C THR A 110 5.31 -14.48 4.91
N GLN A 111 5.81 -15.62 5.36
CA GLN A 111 7.15 -15.78 5.94
C GLN A 111 7.88 -16.87 5.15
N GLY A 112 8.86 -16.44 4.34
CA GLY A 112 9.42 -17.31 3.29
C GLY A 112 8.30 -17.77 2.34
N ASP A 113 8.23 -19.08 2.08
CA ASP A 113 7.24 -19.68 1.17
C ASP A 113 5.88 -19.96 1.84
N ASN A 114 5.71 -19.66 3.12
CA ASN A 114 4.50 -19.98 3.86
C ASN A 114 3.58 -18.76 3.97
N ILE A 115 2.31 -18.93 3.58
CA ILE A 115 1.25 -17.95 3.86
C ILE A 115 0.84 -18.15 5.32
N VAL A 116 1.07 -17.10 6.15
CA VAL A 116 0.68 -17.10 7.56
C VAL A 116 -0.69 -16.49 7.80
N GLN A 117 -1.12 -15.59 6.90
CA GLN A 117 -2.45 -14.99 6.92
C GLN A 117 -2.85 -14.56 5.52
N GLU A 118 -4.13 -14.74 5.17
CA GLU A 118 -4.74 -14.19 3.96
C GLU A 118 -6.07 -13.55 4.32
N THR A 119 -6.34 -12.38 3.75
CA THR A 119 -7.60 -11.66 3.94
C THR A 119 -8.14 -11.22 2.59
N ASP A 120 -9.39 -11.59 2.32
CA ASP A 120 -10.07 -11.32 1.06
C ASP A 120 -10.83 -9.98 1.11
N TYR A 121 -10.81 -9.28 0.00
CA TYR A 121 -11.48 -8.01 -0.23
C TYR A 121 -12.20 -8.02 -1.58
N THR A 122 -13.01 -7.00 -1.82
CA THR A 122 -13.63 -6.77 -3.12
C THR A 122 -13.47 -5.32 -3.53
N THR A 123 -13.34 -5.09 -4.84
CA THR A 123 -13.36 -3.74 -5.43
C THR A 123 -14.32 -3.75 -6.61
N THR A 124 -15.18 -2.73 -6.69
CA THR A 124 -16.12 -2.55 -7.80
C THR A 124 -15.62 -1.45 -8.72
N LEU A 125 -15.57 -1.76 -10.02
CA LEU A 125 -15.22 -0.83 -11.09
C LEU A 125 -16.47 -0.56 -11.93
N GLY A 126 -16.82 0.71 -12.10
CA GLY A 126 -17.97 1.15 -12.89
C GLY A 126 -17.52 1.71 -14.24
N PHE A 127 -18.14 1.26 -15.31
CA PHE A 127 -17.91 1.76 -16.68
C PHE A 127 -18.87 2.90 -16.99
N GLU A 128 -18.55 4.11 -16.55
CA GLU A 128 -19.42 5.28 -16.74
C GLU A 128 -19.69 5.53 -18.21
N ASN A 129 -20.97 5.69 -18.57
CA ASN A 129 -21.42 5.93 -19.96
C ASN A 129 -20.91 4.89 -20.97
N GLY A 130 -20.69 3.64 -20.54
CA GLY A 130 -20.16 2.59 -21.40
C GLY A 130 -18.68 2.78 -21.78
N ALA A 131 -17.90 3.45 -20.93
CA ALA A 131 -16.48 3.63 -21.14
C ALA A 131 -15.77 2.29 -21.42
N PRO A 132 -14.77 2.26 -22.28
CA PRO A 132 -14.02 1.04 -22.59
C PRO A 132 -13.19 0.55 -21.40
N GLN A 133 -12.85 1.45 -20.48
CA GLN A 133 -12.05 1.16 -19.29
C GLN A 133 -12.62 1.83 -18.05
N ALA A 134 -12.37 1.20 -16.89
CA ALA A 134 -12.71 1.73 -15.58
C ALA A 134 -11.49 1.61 -14.66
N VAL A 135 -11.33 2.57 -13.76
CA VAL A 135 -10.26 2.57 -12.75
C VAL A 135 -10.86 2.70 -11.36
N ALA A 136 -10.24 2.07 -10.39
CA ALA A 136 -10.62 2.18 -8.98
C ALA A 136 -9.39 2.08 -8.08
N THR A 137 -9.53 2.59 -6.85
CA THR A 137 -8.54 2.40 -5.80
C THR A 137 -9.22 1.74 -4.61
N SER A 138 -8.57 0.77 -3.98
CA SER A 138 -9.09 0.13 -2.78
C SER A 138 -9.23 1.12 -1.62
N LYS A 139 -10.04 0.75 -0.64
CA LYS A 139 -9.91 1.31 0.71
C LYS A 139 -8.53 0.95 1.26
N THR A 140 -8.05 1.74 2.23
CA THR A 140 -6.80 1.43 2.94
C THR A 140 -6.97 0.15 3.76
N VAL A 141 -6.16 -0.85 3.47
CA VAL A 141 -6.02 -2.06 4.28
C VAL A 141 -4.95 -1.81 5.33
N LYS A 142 -5.20 -2.24 6.56
CA LYS A 142 -4.26 -2.16 7.68
C LYS A 142 -3.81 -3.56 8.06
N VAL A 143 -2.51 -3.74 8.18
CA VAL A 143 -1.86 -4.98 8.62
C VAL A 143 -1.02 -4.64 9.83
N GLU A 144 -1.25 -5.32 10.94
CA GLU A 144 -0.44 -5.21 12.15
C GLU A 144 0.55 -6.37 12.21
N LEU A 145 1.82 -6.06 12.45
CA LEU A 145 2.90 -7.03 12.57
C LEU A 145 3.67 -6.78 13.88
N PRO A 146 4.27 -7.81 14.49
CA PRO A 146 5.17 -7.61 15.63
C PRO A 146 6.36 -6.72 15.25
N ASN A 147 6.75 -5.82 16.15
CA ASN A 147 7.96 -5.00 15.99
C ASN A 147 9.13 -5.62 16.76
N ASP A 148 9.42 -6.88 16.47
CA ASP A 148 10.47 -7.70 17.10
C ASP A 148 11.63 -8.07 16.14
N GLY A 149 11.65 -7.45 14.96
CA GLY A 149 12.60 -7.71 13.89
C GLY A 149 12.18 -8.85 12.93
N SER A 150 11.18 -9.67 13.26
CA SER A 150 10.67 -10.72 12.37
C SER A 150 9.97 -10.16 11.13
N SER A 151 9.44 -8.96 11.25
CA SER A 151 8.79 -8.23 10.14
C SER A 151 9.70 -8.00 8.93
N ALA A 152 11.02 -7.93 9.12
CA ALA A 152 11.98 -7.82 8.01
C ALA A 152 12.01 -9.06 7.10
N GLN A 153 11.57 -10.21 7.60
CA GLN A 153 11.47 -11.48 6.86
C GLN A 153 10.05 -11.75 6.36
N THR A 154 9.14 -10.82 6.62
CA THR A 154 7.74 -10.90 6.23
C THR A 154 7.54 -10.18 4.91
N GLN A 155 6.77 -10.78 4.00
CA GLN A 155 6.27 -10.11 2.80
C GLN A 155 4.76 -9.97 2.88
N ILE A 156 4.25 -8.87 2.33
CA ILE A 156 2.83 -8.64 2.13
C ILE A 156 2.58 -8.70 0.63
N LEU A 157 1.81 -9.70 0.19
CA LEU A 157 1.49 -9.90 -1.21
C LEU A 157 0.06 -9.51 -1.50
N VAL A 158 -0.14 -8.83 -2.62
CA VAL A 158 -1.47 -8.42 -3.12
C VAL A 158 -1.71 -9.09 -4.47
N GLY A 159 -2.92 -9.65 -4.65
CA GLY A 159 -3.29 -10.31 -5.90
C GLY A 159 -4.80 -10.46 -6.03
N PHE A 160 -5.28 -10.77 -7.25
CA PHE A 160 -6.66 -11.15 -7.47
C PHE A 160 -6.95 -12.55 -6.92
N LYS A 161 -8.10 -12.70 -6.28
CA LYS A 161 -8.63 -14.00 -5.88
C LYS A 161 -9.25 -14.68 -7.10
N MET A 162 -8.53 -15.62 -7.69
CA MET A 162 -8.92 -16.29 -8.93
C MET A 162 -9.50 -17.68 -8.67
N SER A 163 -10.54 -18.04 -9.43
CA SER A 163 -11.02 -19.42 -9.52
C SER A 163 -9.98 -20.33 -10.23
N GLN A 164 -10.15 -21.65 -10.13
CA GLN A 164 -9.28 -22.60 -10.84
C GLN A 164 -9.29 -22.37 -12.35
N ASP A 165 -10.46 -22.09 -12.94
CA ASP A 165 -10.58 -21.83 -14.38
C ASP A 165 -9.86 -20.54 -14.79
N GLN A 166 -9.95 -19.49 -13.95
CA GLN A 166 -9.22 -18.23 -14.19
C GLN A 166 -7.71 -18.41 -14.07
N GLN A 167 -7.25 -19.20 -13.09
CA GLN A 167 -5.84 -19.55 -12.95
C GLN A 167 -5.32 -20.36 -14.14
N ALA A 168 -6.09 -21.36 -14.59
CA ALA A 168 -5.76 -22.15 -15.76
C ALA A 168 -5.71 -21.29 -17.03
N TYR A 169 -6.67 -20.38 -17.20
CA TYR A 169 -6.68 -19.43 -18.32
C TYR A 169 -5.45 -18.51 -18.29
N ALA A 170 -5.14 -17.92 -17.14
CA ALA A 170 -3.97 -17.04 -16.97
C ALA A 170 -2.66 -17.79 -17.24
N ALA A 171 -2.53 -19.03 -16.82
CA ALA A 171 -1.36 -19.85 -17.08
C ALA A 171 -1.18 -20.17 -18.58
N ALA A 172 -2.30 -20.36 -19.31
CA ALA A 172 -2.29 -20.61 -20.76
C ALA A 172 -2.07 -19.32 -21.60
N HIS A 173 -2.35 -18.14 -21.01
CA HIS A 173 -2.27 -16.85 -21.67
C HIS A 173 -1.46 -15.85 -20.81
N PRO A 174 -0.15 -16.10 -20.64
CA PRO A 174 0.68 -15.21 -19.84
C PRO A 174 0.68 -13.81 -20.42
N SER A 175 0.34 -12.81 -19.61
CA SER A 175 0.47 -11.40 -19.99
C SER A 175 1.96 -11.11 -20.27
N ALA A 176 2.24 -10.39 -21.36
CA ALA A 176 3.60 -9.92 -21.62
C ALA A 176 4.02 -8.98 -20.45
N PRO A 177 5.30 -9.02 -20.03
CA PRO A 177 5.82 -8.20 -18.96
C PRO A 177 5.78 -6.70 -19.28
#